data_c43d5f5147362e538e69392e62daafc3
#
_entry.id   c43d5f5147362e538e69392e62daafc3
#
_cell.length_a   1.000
_cell.length_b   1.000
_cell.length_c   1.000
_cell.angle_alpha   90.00
_cell.angle_beta   90.00
_cell.angle_gamma   90.00
#
_symmetry.space_group_name_H-M   'P 1'
#
loop_
_entity.id
_entity.type
_entity.pdbx_description
1 polymer ?
#
loop_
_entity_poly.entity_id
_entity_poly.type
_entity_poly.pdbx_seq_one_letter_code
_entity_poly.pdbx_strand_id
1 'polypeptide(L)'
;MHLTDIELLRAEIAAAAARMIAEDGADYASAKRKAARQILGDAKARGEILPDNAQIEDEVRAYNELFFGDTQPARLLHLRQLAVQVMEELARFNPYLTGAVLNGTAGEHSDIHLQLFTSSAKDVEIYLLNKNVNFEVSESNHFKGGQAVVETLSFLLPQKGRAPEGVHLAVYDVDDLRGGVRTASGKRTERADIDAVRRLIVEEDS
;
A
#
# COMPACT_ATOMS: atom_id res chain seq x y z
N MET A 1 -16.16 24.56 18.91
CA MET A 1 -16.32 23.12 18.54
C MET A 1 -15.75 22.31 19.68
N HIS A 2 -16.56 21.48 20.29
CA HIS A 2 -16.12 20.58 21.37
C HIS A 2 -15.18 19.50 20.83
N LEU A 3 -14.24 19.01 21.66
CA LEU A 3 -13.34 17.88 21.30
C LEU A 3 -14.12 16.68 20.76
N THR A 4 -15.28 16.39 21.33
CA THR A 4 -16.19 15.33 20.90
C THR A 4 -16.73 15.52 19.48
N ASP A 5 -17.01 16.77 19.08
CA ASP A 5 -17.50 17.08 17.73
C ASP A 5 -16.39 16.89 16.69
N ILE A 6 -15.15 17.21 17.04
CA ILE A 6 -13.96 17.00 16.19
C ILE A 6 -13.71 15.50 15.98
N GLU A 7 -13.80 14.72 17.04
CA GLU A 7 -13.62 13.25 16.98
C GLU A 7 -14.71 12.59 16.11
N LEU A 8 -15.95 13.01 16.24
CA LEU A 8 -17.06 12.52 15.41
C LEU A 8 -16.86 12.85 13.94
N LEU A 9 -16.51 14.10 13.61
CA LEU A 9 -16.22 14.50 12.23
C LEU A 9 -15.04 13.73 11.63
N ARG A 10 -13.99 13.51 12.43
CA ARG A 10 -12.83 12.73 12.03
C ARG A 10 -13.22 11.29 11.73
N ALA A 11 -14.04 10.67 12.56
CA ALA A 11 -14.55 9.32 12.36
C ALA A 11 -15.43 9.22 11.12
N GLU A 12 -16.30 10.19 10.87
CA GLU A 12 -17.15 10.24 9.68
C GLU A 12 -16.31 10.36 8.38
N ILE A 13 -15.28 11.21 8.40
CA ILE A 13 -14.37 11.37 7.27
C ILE A 13 -13.59 10.06 7.04
N ALA A 14 -13.10 9.40 8.10
CA ALA A 14 -12.39 8.15 8.01
C ALA A 14 -13.27 7.04 7.41
N ALA A 15 -14.51 6.91 7.86
CA ALA A 15 -15.46 5.93 7.35
C ALA A 15 -15.82 6.17 5.87
N ALA A 16 -16.06 7.42 5.48
CA ALA A 16 -16.33 7.77 4.09
C ALA A 16 -15.12 7.52 3.18
N ALA A 17 -13.92 7.85 3.63
CA ALA A 17 -12.69 7.55 2.90
C ALA A 17 -12.47 6.05 2.76
N ALA A 18 -12.68 5.28 3.81
CA ALA A 18 -12.54 3.83 3.82
C ALA A 18 -13.46 3.16 2.80
N ARG A 19 -14.70 3.61 2.70
CA ARG A 19 -15.64 3.13 1.70
C ARG A 19 -15.13 3.36 0.27
N MET A 20 -14.64 4.56 -0.04
CA MET A 20 -14.08 4.87 -1.36
C MET A 20 -12.86 4.01 -1.69
N ILE A 21 -12.02 3.71 -0.70
CA ILE A 21 -10.86 2.83 -0.86
C ILE A 21 -11.30 1.40 -1.13
N ALA A 22 -12.21 0.86 -0.33
CA ALA A 22 -12.64 -0.52 -0.41
C ALA A 22 -13.50 -0.81 -1.65
N GLU A 23 -14.42 0.08 -2.00
CA GLU A 23 -15.34 -0.10 -3.13
C GLU A 23 -14.76 0.33 -4.47
N ASP A 24 -14.06 1.47 -4.51
CA ASP A 24 -13.65 2.13 -5.74
C ASP A 24 -12.13 2.03 -6.01
N GLY A 25 -11.36 1.51 -5.07
CA GLY A 25 -9.90 1.44 -5.18
C GLY A 25 -9.20 2.80 -5.12
N ALA A 26 -9.81 3.79 -4.49
CA ALA A 26 -9.23 5.11 -4.35
C ALA A 26 -7.95 5.08 -3.50
N ASP A 27 -6.96 5.90 -3.84
CA ASP A 27 -5.80 6.09 -2.97
C ASP A 27 -6.16 6.88 -1.70
N TYR A 28 -5.37 6.71 -0.65
CA TYR A 28 -5.64 7.31 0.66
C TYR A 28 -5.76 8.83 0.62
N ALA A 29 -4.90 9.51 -0.13
CA ALA A 29 -4.90 10.97 -0.22
C ALA A 29 -6.14 11.50 -0.94
N SER A 30 -6.52 10.87 -2.06
CA SER A 30 -7.73 11.22 -2.81
C SER A 30 -9.00 10.91 -2.03
N ALA A 31 -9.07 9.75 -1.39
CA ALA A 31 -10.22 9.35 -0.58
C ALA A 31 -10.42 10.32 0.58
N LYS A 32 -9.35 10.66 1.30
CA LYS A 32 -9.38 11.63 2.41
C LYS A 32 -9.88 13.00 1.96
N ARG A 33 -9.35 13.54 0.85
CA ARG A 33 -9.78 14.84 0.32
C ARG A 33 -11.25 14.83 -0.10
N LYS A 34 -11.69 13.81 -0.81
CA LYS A 34 -13.08 13.67 -1.26
C LYS A 34 -14.04 13.51 -0.08
N ALA A 35 -13.71 12.67 0.88
CA ALA A 35 -14.49 12.47 2.10
C ALA A 35 -14.62 13.76 2.93
N ALA A 36 -13.51 14.46 3.13
CA ALA A 36 -13.51 15.74 3.83
C ALA A 36 -14.40 16.78 3.13
N ARG A 37 -14.31 16.88 1.80
CA ARG A 37 -15.15 17.78 1.01
C ARG A 37 -16.64 17.40 1.11
N GLN A 38 -16.95 16.12 1.07
CA GLN A 38 -18.32 15.62 1.15
C GLN A 38 -18.97 15.95 2.51
N ILE A 39 -18.21 15.84 3.59
CA ILE A 39 -18.71 16.02 4.96
C ILE A 39 -18.66 17.48 5.40
N LEU A 40 -17.59 18.20 5.08
CA LEU A 40 -17.37 19.58 5.52
C LEU A 40 -17.86 20.62 4.50
N GLY A 41 -18.19 20.21 3.27
CA GLY A 41 -18.52 21.14 2.19
C GLY A 41 -17.32 22.02 1.83
N ASP A 42 -17.57 23.33 1.66
CA ASP A 42 -16.53 24.31 1.34
C ASP A 42 -15.75 24.81 2.56
N ALA A 43 -16.08 24.33 3.76
CA ALA A 43 -15.32 24.65 4.96
C ALA A 43 -13.90 24.07 4.86
N LYS A 44 -12.88 24.91 5.09
CA LYS A 44 -11.50 24.44 5.09
C LYS A 44 -11.31 23.41 6.20
N ALA A 45 -10.95 22.19 5.80
CA ALA A 45 -10.54 21.17 6.74
C ALA A 45 -9.29 21.64 7.51
N ARG A 46 -9.44 21.81 8.82
CA ARG A 46 -8.30 22.02 9.71
C ARG A 46 -7.62 20.66 9.93
N GLY A 47 -6.29 20.63 10.03
CA GLY A 47 -5.53 19.40 10.20
C GLY A 47 -6.00 18.51 11.35
N GLU A 48 -6.57 19.12 12.39
CA GLU A 48 -7.13 18.41 13.56
C GLU A 48 -8.38 17.57 13.25
N ILE A 49 -9.13 17.94 12.18
CA ILE A 49 -10.37 17.25 11.78
C ILE A 49 -10.07 16.08 10.84
N LEU A 50 -8.93 16.12 10.14
CA LEU A 50 -8.58 15.07 9.19
C LEU A 50 -8.07 13.81 9.92
N PRO A 51 -8.59 12.63 9.55
CA PRO A 51 -8.07 11.38 10.07
C PRO A 51 -6.63 11.14 9.56
N ASP A 52 -5.82 10.49 10.36
CA ASP A 52 -4.56 9.94 9.89
C ASP A 52 -4.76 8.66 9.08
N ASN A 53 -3.71 8.19 8.42
CA ASN A 53 -3.81 6.99 7.60
C ASN A 53 -4.09 5.73 8.42
N ALA A 54 -3.64 5.67 9.67
CA ALA A 54 -3.90 4.54 10.55
C ALA A 54 -5.40 4.43 10.89
N GLN A 55 -6.04 5.55 11.16
CA GLN A 55 -7.49 5.59 11.39
C GLN A 55 -8.28 5.14 10.15
N ILE A 56 -7.87 5.59 8.96
CA ILE A 56 -8.49 5.16 7.71
C ILE A 56 -8.26 3.66 7.48
N GLU A 57 -7.06 3.16 7.75
CA GLU A 57 -6.73 1.73 7.64
C GLU A 57 -7.61 0.86 8.55
N ASP A 58 -7.81 1.27 9.80
CA ASP A 58 -8.70 0.58 10.71
C ASP A 58 -10.16 0.55 10.22
N GLU A 59 -10.63 1.66 9.65
CA GLU A 59 -11.96 1.73 9.04
C GLU A 59 -12.07 0.88 7.76
N VAL A 60 -11.03 0.82 6.93
CA VAL A 60 -10.99 -0.08 5.76
C VAL A 60 -11.07 -1.54 6.22
N ARG A 61 -10.34 -1.89 7.27
CA ARG A 61 -10.38 -3.25 7.84
C ARG A 61 -11.78 -3.61 8.33
N ALA A 62 -12.41 -2.72 9.08
CA ALA A 62 -13.78 -2.91 9.56
C ALA A 62 -14.79 -3.00 8.40
N TYR A 63 -14.63 -2.17 7.38
CA TYR A 63 -15.48 -2.18 6.19
C TYR A 63 -15.34 -3.49 5.42
N ASN A 64 -14.12 -3.97 5.20
CA ASN A 64 -13.86 -5.25 4.54
C ASN A 64 -14.47 -6.42 5.32
N GLU A 65 -14.31 -6.44 6.63
CA GLU A 65 -14.90 -7.48 7.49
C GLU A 65 -16.43 -7.52 7.38
N LEU A 66 -17.06 -6.35 7.37
CA LEU A 66 -18.52 -6.22 7.33
C LEU A 66 -19.11 -6.56 5.95
N PHE A 67 -18.50 -6.09 4.87
CA PHE A 67 -19.07 -6.17 3.52
C PHE A 67 -18.40 -7.18 2.59
N PHE A 68 -17.14 -7.52 2.85
CA PHE A 68 -16.33 -8.42 2.02
C PHE A 68 -15.72 -9.58 2.81
N GLY A 69 -16.27 -9.90 3.99
CA GLY A 69 -15.77 -10.96 4.85
C GLY A 69 -15.68 -12.34 4.20
N ASP A 70 -16.53 -12.61 3.21
CA ASP A 70 -16.56 -13.89 2.48
C ASP A 70 -15.50 -13.97 1.35
N THR A 71 -15.06 -12.85 0.81
CA THR A 71 -14.20 -12.80 -0.40
C THR A 71 -12.83 -12.20 -0.16
N GLN A 72 -12.71 -11.22 0.73
CA GLN A 72 -11.47 -10.46 0.96
C GLN A 72 -10.34 -11.34 1.52
N PRO A 73 -10.55 -12.28 2.45
CA PRO A 73 -9.46 -13.13 2.93
C PRO A 73 -8.80 -13.97 1.82
N ALA A 74 -9.58 -14.56 0.94
CA ALA A 74 -9.08 -15.32 -0.20
C ALA A 74 -8.32 -14.44 -1.21
N ARG A 75 -8.80 -13.22 -1.43
CA ARG A 75 -8.14 -12.22 -2.27
C ARG A 75 -6.79 -11.82 -1.69
N LEU A 76 -6.74 -11.52 -0.39
CA LEU A 76 -5.51 -11.17 0.32
C LEU A 76 -4.47 -12.28 0.25
N LEU A 77 -4.88 -13.52 0.52
CA LEU A 77 -4.02 -14.69 0.43
C LEU A 77 -3.43 -14.84 -0.97
N HIS A 78 -4.26 -14.72 -2.00
CA HIS A 78 -3.81 -14.79 -3.39
C HIS A 78 -2.75 -13.72 -3.71
N LEU A 79 -2.98 -12.47 -3.32
CA LEU A 79 -2.03 -11.37 -3.52
C LEU A 79 -0.73 -11.58 -2.76
N ARG A 80 -0.78 -12.11 -1.53
CA ARG A 80 0.42 -12.46 -0.74
C ARG A 80 1.22 -13.58 -1.38
N GLN A 81 0.56 -14.61 -1.91
CA GLN A 81 1.23 -15.71 -2.63
C GLN A 81 1.93 -15.20 -3.90
N LEU A 82 1.27 -14.33 -4.66
CA LEU A 82 1.90 -13.69 -5.83
C LEU A 82 3.06 -12.79 -5.45
N ALA A 83 2.91 -12.01 -4.37
CA ALA A 83 3.99 -11.18 -3.87
C ALA A 83 5.23 -12.00 -3.52
N VAL A 84 5.07 -13.14 -2.87
CA VAL A 84 6.18 -14.08 -2.57
C VAL A 84 6.86 -14.55 -3.86
N GLN A 85 6.10 -14.94 -4.88
CA GLN A 85 6.68 -15.36 -6.17
C GLN A 85 7.51 -14.25 -6.82
N VAL A 86 7.00 -13.03 -6.86
CA VAL A 86 7.74 -11.87 -7.39
C VAL A 86 8.98 -11.56 -6.55
N MET A 87 8.86 -11.63 -5.22
CA MET A 87 9.99 -11.41 -4.31
C MET A 87 11.08 -12.46 -4.47
N GLU A 88 10.73 -13.71 -4.70
CA GLU A 88 11.70 -14.79 -5.00
C GLU A 88 12.49 -14.50 -6.28
N GLU A 89 11.83 -14.09 -7.34
CA GLU A 89 12.47 -13.73 -8.61
C GLU A 89 13.38 -12.50 -8.48
N LEU A 90 13.01 -11.56 -7.61
CA LEU A 90 13.74 -10.30 -7.36
C LEU A 90 14.66 -10.38 -6.14
N ALA A 91 14.95 -11.57 -5.61
CA ALA A 91 15.66 -11.75 -4.34
C ALA A 91 17.01 -11.00 -4.28
N ARG A 92 17.75 -10.91 -5.39
CA ARG A 92 19.02 -10.17 -5.45
C ARG A 92 18.89 -8.66 -5.24
N PHE A 93 17.69 -8.11 -5.35
CA PHE A 93 17.40 -6.68 -5.15
C PHE A 93 16.82 -6.36 -3.78
N ASN A 94 16.91 -7.28 -2.82
CA ASN A 94 16.41 -7.11 -1.45
C ASN A 94 14.95 -6.61 -1.41
N PRO A 95 13.97 -7.42 -1.86
CA PRO A 95 12.58 -7.01 -1.92
C PRO A 95 11.91 -7.03 -0.54
N TYR A 96 11.07 -6.03 -0.29
CA TYR A 96 10.21 -5.92 0.88
C TYR A 96 8.79 -5.59 0.46
N LEU A 97 7.83 -6.32 1.01
CA LEU A 97 6.41 -6.04 0.80
C LEU A 97 5.97 -4.86 1.67
N THR A 98 5.15 -3.98 1.11
CA THR A 98 4.54 -2.83 1.78
C THR A 98 3.06 -2.70 1.42
N GLY A 99 2.38 -1.75 2.04
CA GLY A 99 1.02 -1.35 1.69
C GLY A 99 -0.07 -2.33 2.10
N ALA A 100 -1.19 -2.28 1.41
CA ALA A 100 -2.42 -2.99 1.77
C ALA A 100 -2.28 -4.53 1.78
N VAL A 101 -1.46 -5.08 0.90
CA VAL A 101 -1.19 -6.53 0.89
C VAL A 101 -0.43 -6.96 2.14
N LEU A 102 0.47 -6.13 2.64
CA LEU A 102 1.16 -6.40 3.91
C LEU A 102 0.23 -6.21 5.10
N ASN A 103 -0.45 -5.07 5.20
CA ASN A 103 -1.23 -4.71 6.38
C ASN A 103 -2.58 -5.45 6.49
N GLY A 104 -2.97 -6.21 5.49
CA GLY A 104 -4.18 -7.03 5.50
C GLY A 104 -5.45 -6.34 5.00
N THR A 105 -5.37 -5.11 4.50
CA THR A 105 -6.52 -4.34 3.99
C THR A 105 -6.76 -4.49 2.50
N ALA A 106 -5.91 -5.26 1.78
CA ALA A 106 -6.03 -5.44 0.35
C ALA A 106 -7.37 -6.05 -0.07
N GLY A 107 -7.96 -5.52 -1.11
CA GLY A 107 -9.20 -5.94 -1.70
C GLY A 107 -9.09 -6.13 -3.22
N GLU A 108 -10.24 -6.09 -3.88
CA GLU A 108 -10.35 -6.35 -5.32
C GLU A 108 -9.49 -5.42 -6.17
N HIS A 109 -9.39 -4.16 -5.79
CA HIS A 109 -8.65 -3.11 -6.53
C HIS A 109 -7.22 -2.89 -6.06
N SER A 110 -6.73 -3.69 -5.11
CA SER A 110 -5.39 -3.52 -4.56
C SER A 110 -4.32 -4.12 -5.46
N ASP A 111 -3.22 -3.40 -5.60
CA ASP A 111 -2.01 -3.83 -6.27
C ASP A 111 -0.94 -4.28 -5.27
N ILE A 112 0.07 -4.98 -5.77
CA ILE A 112 1.23 -5.40 -4.98
C ILE A 112 2.27 -4.28 -5.01
N HIS A 113 2.68 -3.81 -3.85
CA HIS A 113 3.71 -2.79 -3.69
C HIS A 113 4.95 -3.37 -3.01
N LEU A 114 6.06 -3.34 -3.72
CA LEU A 114 7.37 -3.78 -3.22
C LEU A 114 8.34 -2.61 -3.17
N GLN A 115 9.19 -2.61 -2.16
CA GLN A 115 10.39 -1.79 -2.10
C GLN A 115 11.59 -2.68 -2.46
N LEU A 116 12.43 -2.21 -3.37
CA LEU A 116 13.69 -2.85 -3.72
C LEU A 116 14.85 -1.98 -3.24
N PHE A 117 15.91 -2.63 -2.77
CA PHE A 117 17.10 -1.95 -2.25
C PHE A 117 18.33 -2.45 -3.02
N THR A 118 18.84 -1.61 -3.90
CA THR A 118 19.94 -1.95 -4.80
C THR A 118 20.87 -0.76 -5.03
N SER A 119 22.10 -1.03 -5.35
CA SER A 119 23.07 0.01 -5.76
C SER A 119 22.82 0.56 -7.16
N SER A 120 22.01 -0.10 -7.98
CA SER A 120 21.71 0.29 -9.35
C SER A 120 20.25 0.03 -9.72
N ALA A 121 19.45 1.09 -9.85
CA ALA A 121 18.08 1.00 -10.36
C ALA A 121 18.05 0.47 -11.81
N LYS A 122 19.08 0.77 -12.57
CA LYS A 122 19.27 0.31 -13.95
C LYS A 122 19.29 -1.23 -14.06
N ASP A 123 19.84 -1.91 -13.06
CA ASP A 123 19.91 -3.38 -13.06
C ASP A 123 18.51 -4.00 -12.93
N VAL A 124 17.60 -3.36 -12.24
CA VAL A 124 16.19 -3.79 -12.16
C VAL A 124 15.50 -3.62 -13.50
N GLU A 125 15.68 -2.48 -14.18
CA GLU A 125 15.13 -2.24 -15.51
C GLU A 125 15.65 -3.29 -16.52
N ILE A 126 16.95 -3.55 -16.52
CA ILE A 126 17.58 -4.55 -17.40
C ILE A 126 17.03 -5.95 -17.12
N TYR A 127 16.84 -6.30 -15.84
CA TYR A 127 16.24 -7.58 -15.46
C TYR A 127 14.83 -7.72 -16.03
N LEU A 128 13.98 -6.71 -15.89
CA LEU A 128 12.62 -6.73 -16.41
C LEU A 128 12.58 -6.80 -17.94
N LEU A 129 13.45 -6.05 -18.62
CA LEU A 129 13.59 -6.11 -20.09
C LEU A 129 14.01 -7.49 -20.55
N ASN A 130 14.96 -8.13 -19.89
CA ASN A 130 15.43 -9.48 -20.22
C ASN A 130 14.34 -10.55 -19.99
N LYS A 131 13.37 -10.28 -19.12
CA LYS A 131 12.20 -11.13 -18.90
C LYS A 131 11.03 -10.81 -19.82
N ASN A 132 11.20 -9.89 -20.76
CA ASN A 132 10.15 -9.38 -21.65
C ASN A 132 8.94 -8.78 -20.90
N VAL A 133 9.19 -8.17 -19.76
CA VAL A 133 8.17 -7.46 -19.00
C VAL A 133 8.07 -6.01 -19.49
N ASN A 134 6.88 -5.61 -19.91
CA ASN A 134 6.58 -4.23 -20.23
C ASN A 134 6.30 -3.47 -18.93
N PHE A 135 7.02 -2.42 -18.65
CA PHE A 135 6.86 -1.62 -17.45
C PHE A 135 6.83 -0.12 -17.76
N GLU A 136 6.18 0.62 -16.91
CA GLU A 136 6.16 2.09 -16.91
C GLU A 136 7.04 2.60 -15.78
N VAL A 137 7.75 3.70 -16.02
CA VAL A 137 8.59 4.37 -15.03
C VAL A 137 7.87 5.62 -14.54
N SER A 138 7.78 5.75 -13.23
CA SER A 138 7.26 6.96 -12.57
C SER A 138 8.12 7.33 -11.38
N GLU A 139 7.92 8.53 -10.84
CA GLU A 139 8.57 8.97 -9.62
C GLU A 139 7.59 8.92 -8.45
N SER A 140 8.06 8.43 -7.31
CA SER A 140 7.32 8.36 -6.06
C SER A 140 8.08 9.08 -4.96
N ASN A 141 7.37 9.50 -3.92
CA ASN A 141 8.00 10.11 -2.76
C ASN A 141 8.85 9.08 -2.01
N HIS A 142 10.05 9.52 -1.60
CA HIS A 142 10.90 8.70 -0.74
C HIS A 142 10.25 8.49 0.63
N PHE A 143 10.34 7.26 1.19
CA PHE A 143 9.74 6.96 2.49
C PHE A 143 10.34 7.77 3.65
N LYS A 144 11.57 8.30 3.50
CA LYS A 144 12.18 9.24 4.46
C LYS A 144 11.55 10.64 4.44
N GLY A 145 10.67 10.89 3.47
CA GLY A 145 10.03 12.19 3.31
C GLY A 145 10.92 13.24 2.65
N GLY A 146 10.51 14.49 2.72
CA GLY A 146 11.21 15.61 2.07
C GLY A 146 10.91 15.69 0.57
N GLN A 147 11.83 16.29 -0.19
CA GLN A 147 11.72 16.42 -1.65
C GLN A 147 12.40 15.27 -2.42
N ALA A 148 12.97 14.30 -1.71
CA ALA A 148 13.58 13.15 -2.34
C ALA A 148 12.51 12.27 -3.01
N VAL A 149 12.78 11.88 -4.26
CA VAL A 149 11.94 10.98 -5.05
C VAL A 149 12.69 9.69 -5.34
N VAL A 150 11.91 8.63 -5.55
CA VAL A 150 12.42 7.34 -5.98
C VAL A 150 11.75 6.93 -7.28
N GLU A 151 12.47 6.21 -8.09
CA GLU A 151 11.94 5.61 -9.31
C GLU A 151 11.05 4.43 -8.96
N THR A 152 9.87 4.38 -9.57
CA THR A 152 8.93 3.28 -9.42
C THR A 152 8.67 2.65 -10.79
N LEU A 153 8.89 1.34 -10.88
CA LEU A 153 8.63 0.53 -12.06
C LEU A 153 7.32 -0.21 -11.87
N SER A 154 6.35 0.03 -12.74
CA SER A 154 5.02 -0.53 -12.63
C SER A 154 4.70 -1.42 -13.83
N PHE A 155 4.16 -2.60 -13.59
CA PHE A 155 3.77 -3.54 -14.63
C PHE A 155 2.58 -4.39 -14.21
N LEU A 156 1.96 -5.04 -15.20
CA LEU A 156 0.90 -6.01 -14.99
C LEU A 156 1.49 -7.42 -15.01
N LEU A 157 1.25 -8.17 -13.94
CA LEU A 157 1.64 -9.57 -13.82
C LEU A 157 0.52 -10.45 -14.40
N PRO A 158 0.75 -11.14 -15.52
CA PRO A 158 -0.27 -11.99 -16.13
C PRO A 158 -0.64 -13.17 -15.21
N GLN A 159 -1.92 -13.49 -15.19
CA GLN A 159 -2.47 -14.61 -14.45
C GLN A 159 -3.19 -15.56 -15.39
N LYS A 160 -2.94 -16.86 -15.25
CA LYS A 160 -3.63 -17.88 -16.03
C LYS A 160 -5.08 -18.00 -15.60
N GLY A 161 -6.03 -17.67 -16.49
CA GLY A 161 -7.45 -17.76 -16.23
C GLY A 161 -8.01 -16.68 -15.29
N ARG A 162 -7.24 -15.62 -15.02
CA ARG A 162 -7.63 -14.48 -14.17
C ARG A 162 -7.16 -13.17 -14.79
N ALA A 163 -7.72 -12.06 -14.33
CA ALA A 163 -7.22 -10.73 -14.67
C ALA A 163 -5.77 -10.56 -14.19
N PRO A 164 -4.94 -9.80 -14.92
CA PRO A 164 -3.58 -9.51 -14.48
C PRO A 164 -3.59 -8.68 -13.19
N GLU A 165 -2.51 -8.81 -12.40
CA GLU A 165 -2.34 -8.07 -11.16
C GLU A 165 -1.29 -6.97 -11.32
N GLY A 166 -1.59 -5.78 -10.81
CA GLY A 166 -0.65 -4.67 -10.79
C GLY A 166 0.48 -4.89 -9.78
N VAL A 167 1.71 -4.62 -10.20
CA VAL A 167 2.91 -4.68 -9.36
C VAL A 167 3.68 -3.37 -9.50
N HIS A 168 4.04 -2.78 -8.38
CA HIS A 168 4.80 -1.54 -8.31
C HIS A 168 6.09 -1.77 -7.52
N LEU A 169 7.22 -1.49 -8.16
CA LEU A 169 8.55 -1.66 -7.59
C LEU A 169 9.16 -0.28 -7.34
N ALA A 170 9.15 0.18 -6.10
CA ALA A 170 9.86 1.39 -5.70
C ALA A 170 11.33 1.06 -5.44
N VAL A 171 12.25 1.66 -6.20
CA VAL A 171 13.67 1.31 -6.19
C VAL A 171 14.45 2.31 -5.34
N TYR A 172 14.97 1.83 -4.23
CA TYR A 172 15.76 2.59 -3.25
C TYR A 172 17.24 2.20 -3.35
N ASP A 173 18.11 3.10 -2.87
CA ASP A 173 19.50 2.76 -2.64
C ASP A 173 19.65 1.73 -1.50
N VAL A 174 20.65 0.86 -1.61
CA VAL A 174 20.93 -0.16 -0.58
C VAL A 174 21.24 0.48 0.79
N ASP A 175 21.77 1.68 0.83
CA ASP A 175 22.03 2.40 2.07
C ASP A 175 20.75 2.83 2.79
N ASP A 176 19.65 2.97 2.08
CA ASP A 176 18.33 3.27 2.65
C ASP A 176 17.74 2.10 3.46
N LEU A 177 18.28 0.90 3.32
CA LEU A 177 17.89 -0.26 4.11
C LEU A 177 18.31 -0.12 5.58
N ARG A 178 19.34 0.65 5.86
CA ARG A 178 19.85 0.91 7.20
C ARG A 178 19.00 1.98 7.89
N GLY A 179 18.43 1.62 9.04
CA GLY A 179 17.63 2.51 9.86
C GLY A 179 16.16 2.54 9.46
N GLY A 180 15.31 1.98 10.30
CA GLY A 180 13.86 2.12 10.16
C GLY A 180 13.50 3.60 10.29
N VAL A 181 12.89 4.16 9.25
CA VAL A 181 12.45 5.55 9.26
C VAL A 181 11.14 5.65 10.02
N ARG A 182 11.10 6.60 10.93
CA ARG A 182 9.85 6.98 11.58
C ARG A 182 9.08 7.90 10.65
N THR A 183 7.82 7.58 10.42
CA THR A 183 6.88 8.52 9.80
C THR A 183 6.76 9.78 10.67
N ALA A 184 6.20 10.85 10.13
CA ALA A 184 5.92 12.08 10.90
C ALA A 184 5.08 11.83 12.17
N SER A 185 4.34 10.72 12.24
CA SER A 185 3.60 10.23 13.41
C SER A 185 4.43 9.37 14.37
N GLY A 186 5.73 9.19 14.12
CA GLY A 186 6.61 8.37 14.97
C GLY A 186 6.50 6.86 14.76
N LYS A 187 5.63 6.39 13.87
CA LYS A 187 5.50 4.97 13.51
C LYS A 187 6.57 4.60 12.46
N ARG A 188 7.13 3.39 12.58
CA ARG A 188 7.97 2.83 11.51
C ARG A 188 7.13 2.56 10.28
N THR A 189 7.68 2.86 9.10
CA THR A 189 7.10 2.37 7.85
C THR A 189 7.15 0.86 7.88
N GLU A 190 5.98 0.21 7.86
CA GLU A 190 5.91 -1.24 7.87
C GLU A 190 6.38 -1.79 6.53
N ARG A 191 7.30 -2.72 6.59
CA ARG A 191 7.78 -3.52 5.47
C ARG A 191 8.12 -4.92 5.95
N ALA A 192 7.94 -5.91 5.11
CA ALA A 192 8.23 -7.29 5.43
C ALA A 192 9.11 -7.92 4.36
N ASP A 193 10.17 -8.61 4.78
CA ASP A 193 10.96 -9.44 3.90
C ASP A 193 10.18 -10.70 3.49
N ILE A 194 10.74 -11.49 2.58
CA ILE A 194 10.07 -12.66 2.03
C ILE A 194 9.71 -13.69 3.12
N ASP A 195 10.57 -13.88 4.12
CA ASP A 195 10.33 -14.86 5.20
C ASP A 195 9.19 -14.38 6.10
N ALA A 196 9.11 -13.09 6.38
CA ALA A 196 8.00 -12.50 7.12
C ALA A 196 6.67 -12.65 6.38
N VAL A 197 6.65 -12.44 5.06
CA VAL A 197 5.44 -12.62 4.25
C VAL A 197 5.02 -14.10 4.22
N ARG A 198 5.96 -15.03 4.10
CA ARG A 198 5.67 -16.47 4.18
C ARG A 198 5.04 -16.86 5.52
N ARG A 199 5.50 -16.30 6.64
CA ARG A 199 4.88 -16.53 7.95
C ARG A 199 3.45 -16.03 8.01
N LEU A 200 3.16 -14.84 7.45
CA LEU A 200 1.78 -14.33 7.39
C LEU A 200 0.85 -15.28 6.64
N ILE A 201 1.30 -15.88 5.53
CA ILE A 201 0.51 -16.84 4.75
C ILE A 201 0.17 -18.07 5.59
N VAL A 202 1.13 -18.60 6.35
CA VAL A 202 0.93 -19.80 7.20
C VAL A 202 -0.02 -19.51 8.37
N GLU A 203 0.08 -18.33 8.97
CA GLU A 203 -0.79 -17.92 10.09
C GLU A 203 -2.27 -17.77 9.67
N GLU A 204 -2.52 -17.37 8.43
CA GLU A 204 -3.88 -17.24 7.90
C GLU A 204 -4.53 -18.59 7.54
N ASP A 205 -3.72 -19.61 7.23
CA ASP A 205 -4.20 -20.96 6.93
C ASP A 205 -4.46 -21.82 8.20
N SER A 206 -4.18 -21.28 9.39
CA SER A 206 -4.30 -21.99 10.67
C SER A 206 -5.56 -21.60 11.42
#